data_5840c1bf0093ce5413691711d72aabf1
#
_entry.id   5840c1bf0093ce5413691711d72aabf1
#
_cell.length_a   1.000
_cell.length_b   1.000
_cell.length_c   1.000
_cell.angle_alpha   90.00
_cell.angle_beta   90.00
_cell.angle_gamma   90.00
#
_symmetry.space_group_name_H-M   'P 1'
#
loop_
_entity.id
_entity.type
_entity.pdbx_description
1 polymer ?
#
loop_
_entity_poly.entity_id
_entity_poly.type
_entity_poly.pdbx_seq_one_letter_code
_entity_poly.pdbx_strand_id
1 'polypeptide(L)'
;MNKLYLKYFKLLIIFTMIQILILNEVMFSAYINPFLYILLIIMLPLKTPKWFLLTYAFCCGFFIDLFSSSLGFHSTATVLIAFLKPSISKITIPHNILGENDEIITHKIGIKAYLTFAFILIFIHHLSLFLIEHLSFNFNILIKIISSSLISLIIILITQQFFYRNK
;
A
#
# COMPACT_ATOMS: atom_id res chain seq x y z
N MET A 1 4.66 11.57 20.26
CA MET A 1 4.72 11.88 18.83
C MET A 1 5.99 11.37 18.17
N ASN A 2 7.18 11.72 18.66
CA ASN A 2 8.45 11.35 17.99
C ASN A 2 8.69 9.84 17.76
N LYS A 3 8.31 8.96 18.68
CA LYS A 3 8.51 7.50 18.54
C LYS A 3 7.68 6.88 17.40
N LEU A 4 6.48 7.40 17.17
CA LEU A 4 5.60 6.92 16.09
C LEU A 4 6.17 7.27 14.71
N TYR A 5 6.57 8.53 14.50
CA TYR A 5 7.16 8.97 13.24
C TYR A 5 8.48 8.27 12.94
N LEU A 6 9.32 8.06 13.96
CA LEU A 6 10.58 7.32 13.82
C LEU A 6 10.34 5.86 13.39
N LYS A 7 9.30 5.21 13.94
CA LYS A 7 8.89 3.87 13.53
C LYS A 7 8.54 3.84 12.04
N TYR A 8 7.67 4.75 11.58
CA TYR A 8 7.25 4.75 10.17
C TYR A 8 8.39 5.14 9.22
N PHE A 9 9.31 6.00 9.63
CA PHE A 9 10.50 6.30 8.86
C PHE A 9 11.39 5.06 8.66
N LYS A 10 11.62 4.28 9.71
CA LYS A 10 12.36 3.01 9.60
C LYS A 10 11.65 2.01 8.70
N LEU A 11 10.33 1.88 8.85
CA LEU A 11 9.54 0.97 8.02
C LEU A 11 9.56 1.40 6.55
N LEU A 12 9.52 2.71 6.26
CA LEU A 12 9.65 3.23 4.90
C LEU A 12 10.95 2.72 4.26
N ILE A 13 12.09 2.92 4.91
CA ILE A 13 13.39 2.47 4.39
C ILE A 13 13.38 0.95 4.15
N ILE A 14 12.94 0.17 5.13
CA ILE A 14 12.95 -1.30 5.04
C ILE A 14 12.07 -1.79 3.87
N PHE A 15 10.83 -1.34 3.82
CA PHE A 15 9.88 -1.84 2.82
C PHE A 15 10.17 -1.34 1.40
N THR A 16 10.65 -0.10 1.25
CA THR A 16 11.10 0.39 -0.06
C THR A 16 12.36 -0.34 -0.54
N MET A 17 13.30 -0.66 0.36
CA MET A 17 14.46 -1.49 0.01
C MET A 17 14.07 -2.91 -0.40
N ILE A 18 13.18 -3.56 0.35
CA ILE A 18 12.65 -4.89 -0.02
C ILE A 18 11.97 -4.84 -1.40
N GLN A 19 11.16 -3.81 -1.64
CA GLN A 19 10.50 -3.62 -2.93
C GLN A 19 11.50 -3.48 -4.07
N ILE A 20 12.49 -2.60 -3.93
CA ILE A 20 13.45 -2.26 -4.99
C ILE A 20 14.40 -3.44 -5.25
N LEU A 21 15.00 -3.98 -4.18
CA LEU A 21 16.07 -4.99 -4.30
C LEU A 21 15.58 -6.41 -4.52
N ILE A 22 14.34 -6.71 -4.14
CA ILE A 22 13.81 -8.07 -4.20
C ILE A 22 12.61 -8.15 -5.14
N LEU A 23 11.53 -7.43 -4.84
CA LEU A 23 10.26 -7.63 -5.54
C LEU A 23 10.26 -7.08 -6.97
N ASN A 24 11.01 -6.01 -7.23
CA ASN A 24 11.15 -5.48 -8.58
C ASN A 24 12.03 -6.38 -9.46
N GLU A 25 12.99 -7.09 -8.85
CA GLU A 25 13.90 -8.00 -9.57
C GLU A 25 13.29 -9.40 -9.80
N VAL A 26 12.31 -9.80 -8.98
CA VAL A 26 11.64 -11.09 -9.15
C VAL A 26 10.62 -10.99 -10.28
N MET A 27 10.98 -11.55 -11.42
CA MET A 27 10.09 -11.69 -12.57
C MET A 27 9.05 -12.79 -12.32
N PHE A 28 7.95 -12.46 -11.64
CA PHE A 28 6.84 -13.41 -11.46
C PHE A 28 6.19 -13.77 -12.79
N SER A 29 5.99 -12.77 -13.67
CA SER A 29 5.45 -12.90 -15.03
C SER A 29 5.33 -11.50 -15.65
N ALA A 30 5.16 -11.41 -16.97
CA ALA A 30 4.86 -10.16 -17.66
C ALA A 30 3.57 -9.47 -17.14
N TYR A 31 2.70 -10.22 -16.47
CA TYR A 31 1.39 -9.75 -15.98
C TYR A 31 1.32 -9.60 -14.45
N ILE A 32 2.41 -9.78 -13.71
CA ILE A 32 2.37 -9.78 -12.24
C ILE A 32 3.48 -8.88 -11.69
N ASN A 33 3.07 -7.73 -11.17
CA ASN A 33 3.95 -6.78 -10.50
C ASN A 33 3.43 -6.53 -9.07
N PRO A 34 3.91 -7.26 -8.06
CA PRO A 34 3.45 -7.08 -6.69
C PRO A 34 4.09 -5.86 -6.04
N PHE A 35 3.28 -5.07 -5.31
CA PHE A 35 3.75 -3.89 -4.60
C PHE A 35 3.51 -4.02 -3.09
N LEU A 36 4.57 -4.41 -2.36
CA LEU A 36 4.54 -4.58 -0.91
C LEU A 36 4.51 -3.23 -0.16
N TYR A 37 5.16 -2.20 -0.68
CA TYR A 37 5.25 -0.89 -0.03
C TYR A 37 3.88 -0.22 0.20
N ILE A 38 2.82 -0.66 -0.49
CA ILE A 38 1.43 -0.22 -0.25
C ILE A 38 1.01 -0.51 1.20
N LEU A 39 1.54 -1.57 1.80
CA LEU A 39 1.31 -1.90 3.22
C LEU A 39 1.62 -0.71 4.14
N LEU A 40 2.64 0.08 3.82
CA LEU A 40 3.01 1.26 4.61
C LEU A 40 1.86 2.27 4.72
N ILE A 41 1.10 2.45 3.66
CA ILE A 41 -0.06 3.35 3.64
C ILE A 41 -1.25 2.69 4.35
N ILE A 42 -1.49 1.40 4.10
CA ILE A 42 -2.61 0.64 4.69
C ILE A 42 -2.52 0.67 6.21
N MET A 43 -1.36 0.38 6.79
CA MET A 43 -1.19 0.19 8.24
C MET A 43 -1.17 1.49 9.07
N LEU A 44 -0.97 2.66 8.46
CA LEU A 44 -1.00 3.93 9.18
C LEU A 44 -2.31 4.10 9.96
N PRO A 45 -2.27 4.62 11.22
CA PRO A 45 -3.47 4.89 12.02
C PRO A 45 -4.47 5.79 11.29
N LEU A 46 -5.77 5.61 11.58
CA LEU A 46 -6.83 6.44 10.96
C LEU A 46 -6.73 7.92 11.31
N LYS A 47 -6.26 8.23 12.53
CA LYS A 47 -6.08 9.62 12.99
C LYS A 47 -4.74 10.24 12.58
N THR A 48 -4.00 9.60 11.67
CA THR A 48 -2.77 10.20 11.11
C THR A 48 -3.09 11.55 10.47
N PRO A 49 -2.38 12.64 10.82
CA PRO A 49 -2.57 13.94 10.21
C PRO A 49 -2.47 13.87 8.69
N LYS A 50 -3.39 14.51 7.97
CA LYS A 50 -3.46 14.46 6.50
C LYS A 50 -2.14 14.87 5.83
N TRP A 51 -1.50 15.92 6.32
CA TRP A 51 -0.22 16.38 5.78
C TRP A 51 0.85 15.27 5.87
N PHE A 52 0.95 14.59 7.04
CA PHE A 52 1.92 13.52 7.21
C PHE A 52 1.59 12.30 6.34
N LEU A 53 0.31 11.91 6.29
CA LEU A 53 -0.15 10.79 5.46
C LEU A 53 0.20 11.01 3.98
N LEU A 54 -0.08 12.20 3.43
CA LEU A 54 0.21 12.52 2.03
C LEU A 54 1.70 12.65 1.75
N THR A 55 2.45 13.33 2.62
CA THR A 55 3.92 13.45 2.48
C THR A 55 4.60 12.09 2.58
N TYR A 56 4.18 11.25 3.51
CA TYR A 56 4.69 9.90 3.68
C TYR A 56 4.42 9.04 2.45
N ALA A 57 3.21 9.10 1.91
CA ALA A 57 2.83 8.40 0.69
C ALA A 57 3.65 8.89 -0.53
N PHE A 58 3.83 10.19 -0.65
CA PHE A 58 4.69 10.76 -1.69
C PHE A 58 6.13 10.24 -1.56
N CYS A 59 6.73 10.28 -0.38
CA CYS A 59 8.07 9.75 -0.16
C CYS A 59 8.18 8.26 -0.51
N CYS A 60 7.18 7.43 -0.11
CA CYS A 60 7.15 6.00 -0.47
C CYS A 60 7.22 5.82 -1.99
N GLY A 61 6.33 6.46 -2.72
CA GLY A 61 6.28 6.34 -4.19
C GLY A 61 7.51 6.94 -4.86
N PHE A 62 7.99 8.09 -4.39
CA PHE A 62 9.14 8.80 -4.94
C PHE A 62 10.43 7.97 -4.88
N PHE A 63 10.68 7.28 -3.77
CA PHE A 63 11.83 6.39 -3.68
C PHE A 63 11.70 5.22 -4.67
N ILE A 64 10.51 4.65 -4.85
CA ILE A 64 10.30 3.62 -5.87
C ILE A 64 10.55 4.20 -7.27
N ASP A 65 9.98 5.36 -7.58
CA ASP A 65 10.15 6.02 -8.89
C ASP A 65 11.61 6.27 -9.24
N LEU A 66 12.42 6.73 -8.27
CA LEU A 66 13.86 6.98 -8.47
C LEU A 66 14.62 5.72 -8.89
N PHE A 67 14.34 4.59 -8.26
CA PHE A 67 15.07 3.34 -8.52
C PHE A 67 14.47 2.52 -9.68
N SER A 68 13.19 2.73 -10.00
CA SER A 68 12.52 2.06 -11.13
C SER A 68 12.58 2.88 -12.42
N SER A 69 13.24 4.04 -12.40
CA SER A 69 13.29 4.98 -13.55
C SER A 69 11.90 5.36 -14.07
N SER A 70 10.90 5.37 -13.18
CA SER A 70 9.53 5.76 -13.50
C SER A 70 9.32 7.27 -13.30
N LEU A 71 8.45 7.87 -14.10
CA LEU A 71 8.23 9.32 -14.16
C LEU A 71 7.25 9.83 -13.08
N GLY A 72 7.30 9.32 -11.86
CA GLY A 72 6.37 9.71 -10.79
C GLY A 72 5.06 8.92 -10.77
N PHE A 73 4.99 7.78 -11.44
CA PHE A 73 3.78 6.94 -11.50
C PHE A 73 3.45 6.33 -10.15
N HIS A 74 4.46 5.81 -9.43
CA HIS A 74 4.31 5.27 -8.09
C HIS A 74 3.96 6.36 -7.07
N SER A 75 4.60 7.53 -7.16
CA SER A 75 4.27 8.69 -6.32
C SER A 75 2.81 9.11 -6.47
N THR A 76 2.32 9.21 -7.70
CA THR A 76 0.94 9.59 -7.99
C THR A 76 -0.04 8.55 -7.43
N ALA A 77 0.21 7.26 -7.68
CA ALA A 77 -0.66 6.18 -7.21
C ALA A 77 -0.70 6.09 -5.67
N THR A 78 0.44 6.23 -4.99
CA THR A 78 0.49 6.20 -3.52
C THR A 78 -0.19 7.41 -2.88
N VAL A 79 0.00 8.60 -3.42
CA VAL A 79 -0.69 9.81 -2.92
C VAL A 79 -2.20 9.69 -3.13
N LEU A 80 -2.66 9.14 -4.26
CA LEU A 80 -4.07 8.93 -4.52
C LEU A 80 -4.70 7.99 -3.47
N ILE A 81 -4.09 6.83 -3.21
CA ILE A 81 -4.64 5.90 -2.20
C ILE A 81 -4.57 6.48 -0.78
N ALA A 82 -3.53 7.24 -0.45
CA ALA A 82 -3.44 7.94 0.83
C ALA A 82 -4.56 8.98 0.99
N PHE A 83 -4.89 9.72 -0.06
CA PHE A 83 -5.99 10.67 -0.08
C PHE A 83 -7.36 9.99 0.11
N LEU A 84 -7.58 8.86 -0.55
CA LEU A 84 -8.84 8.10 -0.50
C LEU A 84 -8.99 7.26 0.78
N LYS A 85 -7.88 6.89 1.43
CA LYS A 85 -7.86 6.02 2.61
C LYS A 85 -8.86 6.40 3.71
N PRO A 86 -8.98 7.68 4.16
CA PRO A 86 -9.93 8.04 5.20
C PRO A 86 -11.41 7.81 4.80
N SER A 87 -11.73 8.01 3.52
CA SER A 87 -13.09 7.79 3.00
C SER A 87 -13.42 6.30 2.90
N ILE A 88 -12.48 5.50 2.38
CA ILE A 88 -12.63 4.05 2.25
C ILE A 88 -12.72 3.39 3.63
N SER A 89 -11.92 3.84 4.60
CA SER A 89 -11.95 3.29 5.96
C SER A 89 -13.30 3.47 6.65
N LYS A 90 -13.99 4.59 6.43
CA LYS A 90 -15.32 4.84 7.00
C LYS A 90 -16.39 3.84 6.53
N ILE A 91 -16.22 3.28 5.32
CA ILE A 91 -17.17 2.34 4.72
C ILE A 91 -16.82 0.89 5.08
N THR A 92 -15.52 0.59 5.22
CA THR A 92 -15.03 -0.79 5.33
C THR A 92 -14.67 -1.22 6.74
N ILE A 93 -14.31 -0.28 7.61
CA ILE A 93 -13.88 -0.56 8.98
C ILE A 93 -15.02 -0.21 9.94
N PRO A 94 -15.48 -1.13 10.79
CA PRO A 94 -16.51 -0.85 11.76
C PRO A 94 -16.11 0.28 12.74
N HIS A 95 -17.08 1.10 13.09
CA HIS A 95 -16.85 2.22 14.02
C HIS A 95 -16.41 1.73 15.41
N ASN A 96 -15.54 2.51 16.08
CA ASN A 96 -15.11 2.30 17.47
C ASN A 96 -14.27 1.04 17.76
N ILE A 97 -13.77 0.33 16.75
CA ILE A 97 -12.88 -0.82 16.95
C ILE A 97 -11.42 -0.39 17.16
N LEU A 98 -10.99 0.72 16.52
CA LEU A 98 -9.63 1.20 16.59
C LEU A 98 -9.48 2.38 17.55
N GLY A 99 -8.47 2.30 18.42
CA GLY A 99 -7.98 3.44 19.18
C GLY A 99 -7.30 4.49 18.29
N GLU A 100 -7.01 5.66 18.84
CA GLU A 100 -6.49 6.81 18.09
C GLU A 100 -5.18 6.54 17.33
N ASN A 101 -4.28 5.80 17.97
CA ASN A 101 -2.95 5.47 17.45
C ASN A 101 -2.84 4.02 16.98
N ASP A 102 -3.94 3.32 16.85
CA ASP A 102 -3.96 1.93 16.44
C ASP A 102 -3.66 1.78 14.96
N GLU A 103 -2.70 0.89 14.66
CA GLU A 103 -2.41 0.49 13.30
C GLU A 103 -3.54 -0.37 12.74
N ILE A 104 -3.81 -0.19 11.45
CA ILE A 104 -4.81 -0.97 10.73
C ILE A 104 -4.19 -2.32 10.36
N ILE A 105 -4.46 -3.32 11.18
CA ILE A 105 -3.97 -4.69 11.02
C ILE A 105 -5.11 -5.69 11.20
N THR A 106 -4.94 -6.89 10.62
CA THR A 106 -5.95 -7.97 10.63
C THR A 106 -6.46 -8.32 12.02
N HIS A 107 -5.57 -8.40 13.01
CA HIS A 107 -5.92 -8.78 14.38
C HIS A 107 -6.80 -7.73 15.11
N LYS A 108 -6.73 -6.47 14.69
CA LYS A 108 -7.49 -5.38 15.32
C LYS A 108 -8.87 -5.17 14.69
N ILE A 109 -8.99 -5.28 13.37
CA ILE A 109 -10.26 -4.96 12.70
C ILE A 109 -10.99 -6.20 12.15
N GLY A 110 -10.38 -7.37 12.29
CA GLY A 110 -10.89 -8.63 11.75
C GLY A 110 -10.56 -8.82 10.26
N ILE A 111 -10.45 -10.09 9.87
CA ILE A 111 -9.96 -10.46 8.53
C ILE A 111 -10.86 -9.92 7.41
N LYS A 112 -12.19 -9.97 7.56
CA LYS A 112 -13.12 -9.52 6.51
C LYS A 112 -12.99 -8.01 6.23
N ALA A 113 -13.03 -7.19 7.28
CA ALA A 113 -12.89 -5.74 7.16
C ALA A 113 -11.51 -5.37 6.58
N TYR A 114 -10.45 -6.05 7.05
CA TYR A 114 -9.10 -5.84 6.55
C TYR A 114 -8.97 -6.18 5.06
N LEU A 115 -9.45 -7.35 4.64
CA LEU A 115 -9.40 -7.77 3.23
C LEU A 115 -10.12 -6.79 2.32
N THR A 116 -11.34 -6.38 2.69
CA THR A 116 -12.11 -5.41 1.89
C THR A 116 -11.37 -4.06 1.81
N PHE A 117 -10.91 -3.54 2.94
CA PHE A 117 -10.20 -2.28 3.02
C PHE A 117 -8.88 -2.30 2.21
N ALA A 118 -8.05 -3.31 2.45
CA ALA A 118 -6.76 -3.45 1.80
C ALA A 118 -6.90 -3.69 0.29
N PHE A 119 -7.83 -4.58 -0.11
CA PHE A 119 -8.06 -4.88 -1.53
C PHE A 119 -8.48 -3.64 -2.32
N ILE A 120 -9.41 -2.83 -1.80
CA ILE A 120 -9.85 -1.61 -2.48
C ILE A 120 -8.66 -0.64 -2.68
N LEU A 121 -7.84 -0.41 -1.66
CA LEU A 121 -6.68 0.46 -1.77
C LEU A 121 -5.63 -0.08 -2.75
N ILE A 122 -5.33 -1.38 -2.67
CA ILE A 122 -4.38 -2.06 -3.57
C ILE A 122 -4.89 -2.00 -5.00
N PHE A 123 -6.16 -2.28 -5.23
CA PHE A 123 -6.76 -2.24 -6.57
C PHE A 123 -6.71 -0.83 -7.17
N ILE A 124 -7.09 0.21 -6.42
CA ILE A 124 -7.02 1.60 -6.88
C ILE A 124 -5.57 1.99 -7.19
N HIS A 125 -4.61 1.56 -6.37
CA HIS A 125 -3.20 1.81 -6.62
C HIS A 125 -2.74 1.21 -7.95
N HIS A 126 -2.98 -0.10 -8.18
CA HIS A 126 -2.59 -0.75 -9.44
C HIS A 126 -3.33 -0.18 -10.64
N LEU A 127 -4.63 0.10 -10.49
CA LEU A 127 -5.44 0.72 -11.53
C LEU A 127 -4.84 2.06 -11.96
N SER A 128 -4.61 2.97 -11.01
CA SER A 128 -4.06 4.30 -11.31
C SER A 128 -2.66 4.22 -11.91
N LEU A 129 -1.79 3.38 -11.34
CA LEU A 129 -0.42 3.21 -11.82
C LEU A 129 -0.37 2.70 -13.26
N PHE A 130 -1.04 1.58 -13.56
CA PHE A 130 -0.97 1.00 -14.90
C PHE A 130 -1.72 1.80 -15.95
N LEU A 131 -2.78 2.54 -15.58
CA LEU A 131 -3.42 3.46 -16.52
C LEU A 131 -2.53 4.64 -16.88
N ILE A 132 -1.78 5.19 -15.91
CA ILE A 132 -0.86 6.30 -16.18
C ILE A 132 0.36 5.79 -16.98
N GLU A 133 0.90 4.63 -16.63
CA GLU A 133 2.05 4.03 -17.30
C GLU A 133 1.78 3.74 -18.78
N HIS A 134 0.61 3.19 -19.10
CA HIS A 134 0.31 2.72 -20.45
C HIS A 134 -0.52 3.72 -21.28
N LEU A 135 -1.15 4.73 -20.65
CA LEU A 135 -2.05 5.72 -21.31
C LEU A 135 -3.13 5.10 -22.21
N SER A 136 -3.42 3.83 -22.01
CA SER A 136 -4.40 3.06 -22.77
C SER A 136 -5.07 2.04 -21.87
N PHE A 137 -6.26 1.60 -22.24
CA PHE A 137 -6.96 0.54 -21.53
C PHE A 137 -7.25 -0.60 -22.50
N ASN A 138 -6.70 -1.76 -22.24
CA ASN A 138 -6.95 -2.98 -22.99
C ASN A 138 -7.09 -4.19 -22.07
N PHE A 139 -7.50 -5.31 -22.61
CA PHE A 139 -7.76 -6.53 -21.84
C PHE A 139 -6.50 -7.04 -21.09
N ASN A 140 -5.32 -6.93 -21.68
CA ASN A 140 -4.07 -7.35 -21.05
C ASN A 140 -3.73 -6.50 -19.81
N ILE A 141 -3.98 -5.19 -19.88
CA ILE A 141 -3.79 -4.28 -18.75
C ILE A 141 -4.78 -4.62 -17.63
N LEU A 142 -6.02 -4.95 -17.96
CA LEU A 142 -7.00 -5.37 -16.96
C LEU A 142 -6.55 -6.65 -16.24
N ILE A 143 -6.06 -7.65 -16.96
CA ILE A 143 -5.48 -8.86 -16.36
C ILE A 143 -4.29 -8.49 -15.45
N LYS A 144 -3.39 -7.61 -15.91
CA LYS A 144 -2.24 -7.15 -15.13
C LYS A 144 -2.68 -6.46 -13.82
N ILE A 145 -3.69 -5.60 -13.85
CA ILE A 145 -4.25 -4.94 -12.67
C ILE A 145 -4.79 -5.96 -11.68
N ILE A 146 -5.63 -6.89 -12.13
CA ILE A 146 -6.29 -7.87 -11.24
C ILE A 146 -5.26 -8.82 -10.64
N SER A 147 -4.40 -9.43 -11.46
CA SER A 147 -3.41 -10.40 -11.01
C SER A 147 -2.40 -9.78 -10.03
N SER A 148 -1.88 -8.59 -10.36
CA SER A 148 -0.94 -7.87 -9.49
C SER A 148 -1.59 -7.46 -8.17
N SER A 149 -2.86 -7.03 -8.19
CA SER A 149 -3.59 -6.67 -6.98
C SER A 149 -3.81 -7.87 -6.04
N LEU A 150 -4.17 -9.03 -6.59
CA LEU A 150 -4.37 -10.25 -5.80
C LEU A 150 -3.06 -10.74 -5.18
N ILE A 151 -1.98 -10.78 -5.96
CA ILE A 151 -0.66 -11.21 -5.46
C ILE A 151 -0.14 -10.21 -4.42
N SER A 152 -0.26 -8.91 -4.65
CA SER A 152 0.11 -7.89 -3.65
C SER A 152 -0.66 -8.06 -2.34
N LEU A 153 -1.97 -8.35 -2.41
CA LEU A 153 -2.78 -8.62 -1.22
C LEU A 153 -2.26 -9.82 -0.44
N ILE A 154 -1.93 -10.92 -1.12
CA ILE A 154 -1.38 -12.13 -0.50
C ILE A 154 -0.04 -11.84 0.18
N ILE A 155 0.88 -11.18 -0.50
CA ILE A 155 2.20 -10.81 0.04
C ILE A 155 2.04 -9.89 1.25
N ILE A 156 1.16 -8.90 1.18
CA ILE A 156 0.86 -7.98 2.29
C ILE A 156 0.30 -8.74 3.50
N LEU A 157 -0.62 -9.69 3.31
CA LEU A 157 -1.16 -10.51 4.39
C LEU A 157 -0.08 -11.36 5.05
N ILE A 158 0.74 -12.05 4.26
CA ILE A 158 1.86 -12.87 4.77
C ILE A 158 2.82 -11.99 5.57
N THR A 159 3.23 -10.86 5.00
CA THR A 159 4.15 -9.92 5.66
C THR A 159 3.57 -9.43 6.98
N GLN A 160 2.30 -9.07 7.01
CA GLN A 160 1.64 -8.61 8.23
C GLN A 160 1.61 -9.70 9.31
N GLN A 161 1.35 -10.96 8.96
CA GLN A 161 1.38 -12.08 9.90
C GLN A 161 2.77 -12.25 10.55
N PHE A 162 3.84 -12.13 9.77
CA PHE A 162 5.20 -12.22 10.30
C PHE A 162 5.54 -11.07 11.25
N PHE A 163 5.19 -9.83 10.90
CA PHE A 163 5.53 -8.65 11.70
C PHE A 163 4.71 -8.50 12.99
N TYR A 164 3.50 -9.05 13.05
CA TYR A 164 2.55 -8.85 14.15
C TYR A 164 2.13 -10.12 14.88
N ARG A 165 2.72 -11.27 14.55
CA ARG A 165 2.41 -12.56 15.18
C ARG A 165 2.70 -12.59 16.69
N ASN A 166 3.65 -11.78 17.14
CA ASN A 166 4.15 -11.79 18.53
C ASN A 166 3.74 -10.53 19.33
N LYS A 167 2.73 -9.83 18.89
CA LYS A 167 2.13 -8.70 19.62
C LYS A 167 0.66 -8.99 19.89
#